data_cfaaff54054b8aa29d5bed2a6d76f774
#
_entry.id   cfaaff54054b8aa29d5bed2a6d76f774
#
_cell.length_a   1.000
_cell.length_b   1.000
_cell.length_c   1.000
_cell.angle_alpha   90.00
_cell.angle_beta   90.00
_cell.angle_gamma   90.00
#
_symmetry.space_group_name_H-M   'P 1'
#
loop_
_entity.id
_entity.type
_entity.pdbx_description
1 polymer ?
#
loop_
_entity_poly.entity_id
_entity_poly.type
_entity_poly.pdbx_seq_one_letter_code
_entity_poly.pdbx_strand_id
1 'polypeptide(L)'
;MKQICLYFEIHQPVHLKRYRFFEIGKDHYYYDDYENERAIRDTADNSYVPALTTLLEMCKQNDNFKCCFSLSGVAIEMLEQYAPEVIDLLQQIAETGKADFLAEPYSHGLASIGSEESFKNEVARLAGRVKELFGVEPK
;
A
#
# COMPACT_ATOMS: atom_id res chain seq x y z
N MET A 1 29.69 -13.78 2.16
CA MET A 1 28.36 -14.29 2.52
C MET A 1 27.36 -13.80 1.50
N LYS A 2 26.49 -14.66 0.96
CA LYS A 2 25.42 -14.22 0.03
C LYS A 2 24.20 -13.81 0.86
N GLN A 3 23.60 -12.68 0.53
CA GLN A 3 22.36 -12.19 1.15
C GLN A 3 21.26 -12.09 0.12
N ILE A 4 20.03 -12.41 0.50
CA ILE A 4 18.83 -12.27 -0.32
C ILE A 4 17.98 -11.19 0.34
N CYS A 5 17.65 -10.13 -0.40
CA CYS A 5 16.72 -9.10 0.03
C CYS A 5 15.34 -9.41 -0.58
N LEU A 6 14.33 -9.56 0.27
CA LEU A 6 12.95 -9.73 -0.15
C LEU A 6 12.24 -8.37 -0.07
N TYR A 7 11.79 -7.89 -1.21
CA TYR A 7 11.02 -6.65 -1.35
C TYR A 7 9.65 -6.95 -1.93
N PHE A 8 8.64 -6.37 -1.32
CA PHE A 8 7.24 -6.51 -1.71
C PHE A 8 6.63 -5.14 -1.94
N GLU A 9 6.10 -4.93 -3.13
CA GLU A 9 5.38 -3.72 -3.49
C GLU A 9 3.88 -4.00 -3.46
N ILE A 10 3.13 -3.16 -2.72
CA ILE A 10 1.67 -3.21 -2.61
C ILE A 10 1.11 -1.93 -3.19
N HIS A 11 0.61 -2.03 -4.41
CA HIS A 11 -0.05 -0.95 -5.11
C HIS A 11 -1.28 -1.48 -5.86
N GLN A 12 -2.36 -0.70 -5.83
CA GLN A 12 -3.57 -0.96 -6.60
C GLN A 12 -4.09 0.37 -7.17
N PRO A 13 -4.21 0.49 -8.49
CA PRO A 13 -4.78 1.69 -9.10
C PRO A 13 -6.28 1.78 -8.80
N VAL A 14 -6.78 3.01 -8.67
CA VAL A 14 -8.21 3.29 -8.51
C VAL A 14 -8.91 3.21 -9.85
N HIS A 15 -10.02 2.48 -9.91
CA HIS A 15 -10.91 2.42 -11.06
C HIS A 15 -11.84 3.63 -11.07
N LEU A 16 -11.92 4.28 -12.24
CA LEU A 16 -12.82 5.39 -12.46
C LEU A 16 -14.08 4.92 -13.22
N LYS A 17 -15.22 5.52 -12.90
CA LYS A 17 -16.49 5.31 -13.63
C LYS A 17 -16.35 5.69 -15.10
N ARG A 18 -17.14 5.02 -15.95
CA ARG A 18 -17.38 5.49 -17.30
C ARG A 18 -18.33 6.68 -17.26
N TYR A 19 -17.85 7.85 -17.70
CA TYR A 19 -18.67 9.04 -17.87
C TYR A 19 -19.17 9.16 -19.31
N ARG A 20 -20.47 9.46 -19.46
CA ARG A 20 -21.04 9.88 -20.75
C ARG A 20 -20.93 11.39 -20.85
N PHE A 21 -20.91 11.90 -22.07
CA PHE A 21 -20.78 13.34 -22.35
C PHE A 21 -21.77 14.20 -21.53
N PHE A 22 -23.00 13.76 -21.38
CA PHE A 22 -24.06 14.50 -20.65
C PHE A 22 -23.98 14.42 -19.14
N GLU A 23 -23.09 13.61 -18.59
CA GLU A 23 -22.85 13.44 -17.16
C GLU A 23 -21.71 14.33 -16.65
N ILE A 24 -20.88 14.84 -17.57
CA ILE A 24 -19.75 15.73 -17.25
C ILE A 24 -20.28 16.99 -16.57
N GLY A 25 -19.77 17.27 -15.36
CA GLY A 25 -20.15 18.45 -14.57
C GLY A 25 -21.46 18.31 -13.79
N LYS A 26 -22.15 17.17 -13.84
CA LYS A 26 -23.38 16.90 -13.07
C LYS A 26 -23.11 16.01 -11.85
N ASP A 27 -22.22 15.03 -11.98
CA ASP A 27 -21.76 14.16 -10.90
C ASP A 27 -20.25 14.34 -10.75
N HIS A 28 -19.80 14.61 -9.53
CA HIS A 28 -18.39 14.82 -9.20
C HIS A 28 -17.77 13.61 -8.48
N TYR A 29 -18.51 12.53 -8.29
CA TYR A 29 -18.00 11.30 -7.74
C TYR A 29 -17.49 10.39 -8.86
N TYR A 30 -16.18 10.43 -9.12
CA TYR A 30 -15.55 9.82 -10.28
C TYR A 30 -15.16 8.36 -10.10
N TYR A 31 -15.25 7.81 -8.91
CA TYR A 31 -14.76 6.47 -8.56
C TYR A 31 -15.81 5.39 -8.83
N ASP A 32 -15.33 4.21 -9.28
CA ASP A 32 -16.14 3.00 -9.42
C ASP A 32 -15.93 2.12 -8.18
N ASP A 33 -16.75 2.33 -7.15
CA ASP A 33 -16.59 1.62 -5.87
C ASP A 33 -16.74 0.11 -6.02
N TYR A 34 -17.64 -0.34 -6.89
CA TYR A 34 -17.86 -1.75 -7.10
C TYR A 34 -16.63 -2.44 -7.69
N GLU A 35 -16.03 -1.87 -8.73
CA GLU A 35 -14.81 -2.42 -9.34
C GLU A 35 -13.60 -2.27 -8.42
N ASN A 36 -13.52 -1.18 -7.63
CA ASN A 36 -12.47 -0.99 -6.64
C ASN A 36 -12.55 -2.02 -5.51
N GLU A 37 -13.72 -2.20 -4.91
CA GLU A 37 -13.96 -3.21 -3.88
C GLU A 37 -13.62 -4.61 -4.39
N ARG A 38 -14.16 -4.97 -5.56
CA ARG A 38 -13.91 -6.27 -6.19
C ARG A 38 -12.42 -6.52 -6.41
N ALA A 39 -11.70 -5.56 -7.01
CA ALA A 39 -10.28 -5.71 -7.31
C ALA A 39 -9.44 -5.91 -6.03
N ILE A 40 -9.72 -5.11 -4.99
CA ILE A 40 -9.03 -5.23 -3.71
C ILE A 40 -9.36 -6.54 -3.01
N ARG A 41 -10.65 -6.95 -2.94
CA ARG A 41 -11.04 -8.20 -2.30
C ARG A 41 -10.43 -9.41 -3.01
N ASP A 42 -10.52 -9.47 -4.34
CA ASP A 42 -9.93 -10.55 -5.12
C ASP A 42 -8.40 -10.65 -4.89
N THR A 43 -7.71 -9.51 -4.83
CA THR A 43 -6.25 -9.49 -4.59
C THR A 43 -5.92 -9.82 -3.13
N ALA A 44 -6.70 -9.33 -2.17
CA ALA A 44 -6.51 -9.64 -0.76
C ALA A 44 -6.64 -11.13 -0.50
N ASP A 45 -7.72 -11.75 -0.98
CA ASP A 45 -8.02 -13.17 -0.73
C ASP A 45 -7.01 -14.11 -1.42
N ASN A 46 -6.62 -13.80 -2.66
CA ASN A 46 -5.79 -14.69 -3.47
C ASN A 46 -4.28 -14.44 -3.34
N SER A 47 -3.86 -13.27 -2.84
CA SER A 47 -2.45 -12.87 -2.80
C SER A 47 -2.03 -12.29 -1.46
N TYR A 48 -2.60 -11.15 -1.03
CA TYR A 48 -2.06 -10.44 0.11
C TYR A 48 -2.19 -11.22 1.42
N VAL A 49 -3.37 -11.73 1.75
CA VAL A 49 -3.59 -12.45 3.01
C VAL A 49 -2.73 -13.72 3.10
N PRO A 50 -2.68 -14.60 2.08
CA PRO A 50 -1.82 -15.79 2.14
C PRO A 50 -0.33 -15.45 2.23
N ALA A 51 0.14 -14.48 1.43
CA ALA A 51 1.53 -14.08 1.42
C ALA A 51 1.97 -13.44 2.74
N LEU A 52 1.18 -12.48 3.25
CA LEU A 52 1.50 -11.78 4.51
C LEU A 52 1.42 -12.72 5.72
N THR A 53 0.48 -13.66 5.73
CA THR A 53 0.40 -14.70 6.76
C THR A 53 1.69 -15.52 6.79
N THR A 54 2.15 -15.97 5.62
CA THR A 54 3.41 -16.73 5.50
C THR A 54 4.61 -15.89 5.96
N LEU A 55 4.69 -14.62 5.54
CA LEU A 55 5.77 -13.72 5.94
C LEU A 55 5.76 -13.45 7.46
N LEU A 56 4.59 -13.29 8.06
CA LEU A 56 4.45 -13.12 9.51
C LEU A 56 4.96 -14.35 10.27
N GLU A 57 4.62 -15.54 9.80
CA GLU A 57 5.15 -16.78 10.38
C GLU A 57 6.68 -16.87 10.25
N MET A 58 7.23 -16.54 9.07
CA MET A 58 8.68 -16.50 8.86
C MET A 58 9.35 -15.48 9.78
N CYS A 59 8.77 -14.30 9.98
CA CYS A 59 9.24 -13.32 10.92
C CYS A 59 9.24 -13.84 12.36
N LYS A 60 8.21 -14.58 12.77
CA LYS A 60 8.10 -15.13 14.13
C LYS A 60 9.06 -16.31 14.39
N GLN A 61 9.28 -17.15 13.38
CA GLN A 61 10.03 -18.40 13.55
C GLN A 61 11.54 -18.26 13.28
N ASN A 62 11.98 -17.21 12.57
CA ASN A 62 13.37 -17.08 12.14
C ASN A 62 13.93 -15.71 12.50
N ASP A 63 14.90 -15.69 13.42
CA ASP A 63 15.52 -14.45 13.91
C ASP A 63 16.34 -13.71 12.83
N ASN A 64 16.83 -14.40 11.84
CA ASN A 64 17.62 -13.82 10.76
C ASN A 64 16.78 -13.40 9.56
N PHE A 65 15.47 -13.68 9.57
CA PHE A 65 14.58 -13.27 8.48
C PHE A 65 14.22 -11.79 8.60
N LYS A 66 14.36 -11.08 7.50
CA LYS A 66 13.91 -9.70 7.34
C LYS A 66 13.31 -9.51 5.94
N CYS A 67 12.37 -8.60 5.81
CA CYS A 67 11.77 -8.22 4.55
C CYS A 67 11.52 -6.72 4.50
N CYS A 68 11.22 -6.20 3.33
CA CYS A 68 10.83 -4.81 3.16
C CYS A 68 9.60 -4.67 2.28
N PHE A 69 8.82 -3.65 2.57
CA PHE A 69 7.57 -3.33 1.89
C PHE A 69 7.60 -1.90 1.38
N SER A 70 6.95 -1.68 0.25
CA SER A 70 6.52 -0.37 -0.21
C SER A 70 5.00 -0.43 -0.41
N LEU A 71 4.30 0.54 0.13
CA LEU A 71 2.85 0.67 0.01
C LEU A 71 2.52 2.07 -0.49
N SER A 72 1.79 2.18 -1.59
CA SER A 72 1.28 3.48 -1.98
C SER A 72 0.16 3.96 -1.05
N GLY A 73 0.05 5.27 -0.88
CA GLY A 73 -1.02 5.86 -0.06
C GLY A 73 -2.41 5.49 -0.57
N VAL A 74 -2.57 5.43 -1.89
CA VAL A 74 -3.82 5.01 -2.54
C VAL A 74 -4.15 3.55 -2.20
N ALA A 75 -3.17 2.66 -2.22
CA ALA A 75 -3.39 1.27 -1.81
C ALA A 75 -3.76 1.16 -0.33
N ILE A 76 -3.14 1.95 0.55
CA ILE A 76 -3.50 2.00 1.97
C ILE A 76 -4.97 2.41 2.14
N GLU A 77 -5.41 3.50 1.49
CA GLU A 77 -6.80 3.97 1.56
C GLU A 77 -7.80 2.89 1.10
N MET A 78 -7.50 2.21 0.00
CA MET A 78 -8.35 1.14 -0.51
C MET A 78 -8.36 -0.09 0.40
N LEU A 79 -7.22 -0.48 0.97
CA LEU A 79 -7.13 -1.60 1.91
C LEU A 79 -7.88 -1.31 3.21
N GLU A 80 -7.77 -0.10 3.77
CA GLU A 80 -8.54 0.29 4.95
C GLU A 80 -10.04 0.23 4.71
N GLN A 81 -10.48 0.59 3.51
CA GLN A 81 -11.90 0.61 3.16
C GLN A 81 -12.45 -0.78 2.85
N TYR A 82 -11.73 -1.60 2.11
CA TYR A 82 -12.27 -2.83 1.50
C TYR A 82 -11.64 -4.13 2.02
N ALA A 83 -10.43 -4.09 2.62
CA ALA A 83 -9.71 -5.27 3.11
C ALA A 83 -8.84 -4.94 4.35
N PRO A 84 -9.43 -4.46 5.46
CA PRO A 84 -8.69 -4.01 6.63
C PRO A 84 -7.84 -5.12 7.27
N GLU A 85 -8.17 -6.38 7.08
CA GLU A 85 -7.38 -7.54 7.53
C GLU A 85 -5.95 -7.56 6.95
N VAL A 86 -5.74 -6.97 5.78
CA VAL A 86 -4.39 -6.83 5.18
C VAL A 86 -3.57 -5.81 5.97
N ILE A 87 -4.19 -4.70 6.39
CA ILE A 87 -3.55 -3.70 7.25
C ILE A 87 -3.18 -4.32 8.61
N ASP A 88 -4.09 -5.10 9.20
CA ASP A 88 -3.85 -5.79 10.48
C ASP A 88 -2.64 -6.75 10.39
N LEU A 89 -2.51 -7.50 9.29
CA LEU A 89 -1.36 -8.37 9.06
C LEU A 89 -0.06 -7.59 8.90
N LEU A 90 -0.07 -6.48 8.19
CA LEU A 90 1.09 -5.60 8.03
C LEU A 90 1.51 -4.96 9.37
N GLN A 91 0.55 -4.58 10.21
CA GLN A 91 0.82 -4.09 11.57
C GLN A 91 1.51 -5.17 12.42
N GLN A 92 0.99 -6.39 12.42
CA GLN A 92 1.60 -7.51 13.13
C GLN A 92 3.03 -7.80 12.63
N ILE A 93 3.27 -7.69 11.32
CA ILE A 93 4.61 -7.84 10.74
C ILE A 93 5.54 -6.71 11.22
N ALA A 94 5.05 -5.45 11.21
CA ALA A 94 5.81 -4.29 11.69
C ALA A 94 6.20 -4.44 13.18
N GLU A 95 5.28 -4.92 14.01
CA GLU A 95 5.52 -5.18 15.45
C GLU A 95 6.64 -6.20 15.71
N THR A 96 6.93 -7.11 14.77
CA THR A 96 8.07 -8.02 14.90
C THR A 96 9.43 -7.33 14.85
N GLY A 97 9.50 -6.09 14.37
CA GLY A 97 10.74 -5.35 14.14
C GLY A 97 11.62 -5.93 13.01
N LYS A 98 11.09 -6.85 12.20
CA LYS A 98 11.82 -7.55 11.12
C LYS A 98 11.40 -7.08 9.73
N ALA A 99 10.55 -6.07 9.62
CA ALA A 99 10.14 -5.46 8.38
C ALA A 99 10.55 -3.99 8.31
N ASP A 100 11.12 -3.60 7.19
CA ASP A 100 11.35 -2.21 6.82
C ASP A 100 10.25 -1.74 5.85
N PHE A 101 9.78 -0.50 6.02
CA PHE A 101 8.86 0.14 5.10
C PHE A 101 9.61 1.21 4.31
N LEU A 102 9.44 1.21 3.00
CA LEU A 102 10.11 2.16 2.11
C LEU A 102 9.19 3.33 1.82
N ALA A 103 9.77 4.53 1.71
CA ALA A 103 9.05 5.72 1.31
C ALA A 103 8.94 5.78 -0.22
N GLU A 104 7.75 6.14 -0.71
CA GLU A 104 7.47 6.38 -2.12
C GLU A 104 6.48 7.54 -2.28
N PRO A 105 6.20 8.05 -3.49
CA PRO A 105 5.12 9.01 -3.69
C PRO A 105 3.76 8.43 -3.30
N TYR A 106 2.96 9.18 -2.56
CA TYR A 106 1.65 8.76 -2.05
C TYR A 106 0.73 8.19 -3.13
N SER A 107 0.67 8.88 -4.27
CA SER A 107 -0.18 8.53 -5.40
C SER A 107 0.46 7.52 -6.35
N HIS A 108 1.65 6.98 -6.03
CA HIS A 108 2.45 6.12 -6.92
C HIS A 108 2.65 6.72 -8.32
N GLY A 109 2.77 8.04 -8.38
CA GLY A 109 2.79 8.80 -9.61
C GLY A 109 4.19 9.28 -10.01
N LEU A 110 4.26 9.92 -11.19
CA LEU A 110 5.49 10.48 -11.76
C LEU A 110 5.77 11.92 -11.29
N ALA A 111 5.41 12.26 -10.04
CA ALA A 111 5.60 13.60 -9.48
C ALA A 111 7.06 14.07 -9.55
N SER A 112 8.03 13.16 -9.46
CA SER A 112 9.46 13.44 -9.56
C SER A 112 9.89 14.04 -10.91
N ILE A 113 9.13 13.80 -11.99
CA ILE A 113 9.41 14.34 -13.32
C ILE A 113 8.90 15.77 -13.45
N GLY A 114 7.79 16.10 -12.75
CA GLY A 114 7.11 17.38 -12.89
C GLY A 114 7.60 18.47 -11.92
N SER A 115 7.79 18.12 -10.65
CA SER A 115 8.12 19.07 -9.60
C SER A 115 8.76 18.37 -8.40
N GLU A 116 9.95 18.84 -8.02
CA GLU A 116 10.65 18.35 -6.83
C GLU A 116 9.84 18.61 -5.54
N GLU A 117 9.17 19.75 -5.47
CA GLU A 117 8.32 20.09 -4.33
C GLU A 117 7.12 19.15 -4.22
N SER A 118 6.44 18.89 -5.34
CA SER A 118 5.34 17.91 -5.38
C SER A 118 5.79 16.53 -4.95
N PHE A 119 6.93 16.07 -5.46
CA PHE A 119 7.51 14.79 -5.07
C PHE A 119 7.79 14.71 -3.56
N LYS A 120 8.44 15.74 -2.99
CA LYS A 120 8.72 15.79 -1.54
C LYS A 120 7.44 15.78 -0.69
N ASN A 121 6.41 16.49 -1.12
CA ASN A 121 5.12 16.52 -0.43
C ASN A 121 4.42 15.15 -0.47
N GLU A 122 4.42 14.48 -1.61
CA GLU A 122 3.88 13.13 -1.76
C GLU A 122 4.58 12.11 -0.85
N VAL A 123 5.92 12.13 -0.85
CA VAL A 123 6.73 11.25 0.00
C VAL A 123 6.51 11.56 1.49
N ALA A 124 6.49 12.83 1.88
CA ALA A 124 6.25 13.22 3.27
C ALA A 124 4.85 12.81 3.76
N ARG A 125 3.84 12.94 2.89
CA ARG A 125 2.46 12.50 3.18
C ARG A 125 2.42 10.99 3.45
N LEU A 126 3.05 10.19 2.60
CA LEU A 126 3.12 8.74 2.80
C LEU A 126 3.88 8.37 4.06
N ALA A 127 5.03 9.00 4.29
CA ALA A 127 5.84 8.74 5.49
C ALA A 127 5.04 8.98 6.78
N GLY A 128 4.27 10.07 6.84
CA GLY A 128 3.36 10.34 7.95
C GLY A 128 2.31 9.24 8.13
N ARG A 129 1.75 8.74 7.03
CA ARG A 129 0.72 7.70 7.05
C ARG A 129 1.26 6.34 7.51
N VAL A 130 2.44 5.95 7.02
CA VAL A 130 3.14 4.73 7.43
C VAL A 130 3.46 4.76 8.92
N LYS A 131 3.95 5.90 9.42
CA LYS A 131 4.24 6.09 10.85
C LYS A 131 2.98 5.98 11.71
N GLU A 132 1.88 6.59 11.28
CA GLU A 132 0.59 6.53 11.98
C GLU A 132 0.06 5.09 12.08
N LEU A 133 0.10 4.33 10.97
CA LEU A 133 -0.48 2.99 10.90
C LEU A 133 0.41 1.90 11.52
N PHE A 134 1.71 1.97 11.27
CA PHE A 134 2.64 0.89 11.61
C PHE A 134 3.62 1.24 12.72
N GLY A 135 3.65 2.49 13.18
CA GLY A 135 4.55 2.95 14.26
C GLY A 135 6.02 2.98 13.87
N VAL A 136 6.35 2.88 12.58
CA VAL A 136 7.73 2.84 12.07
C VAL A 136 8.02 4.04 11.17
N GLU A 137 9.27 4.49 11.18
CA GLU A 137 9.74 5.50 10.23
C GLU A 137 10.12 4.81 8.91
N PRO A 138 9.51 5.18 7.76
CA PRO A 138 9.90 4.62 6.47
C PRO A 138 11.31 5.09 6.07
N LYS A 139 11.97 4.26 5.28
CA LYS A 139 13.33 4.50 4.78
C LYS A 139 13.33 4.95 3.33
#